data_e81f6f7cae2990712136c477018103c3
#
_entry.id   e81f6f7cae2990712136c477018103c3
#
_cell.length_a   1.000
_cell.length_b   1.000
_cell.length_c   1.000
_cell.angle_alpha   90.00
_cell.angle_beta   90.00
_cell.angle_gamma   90.00
#
_symmetry.space_group_name_H-M   'P 1'
#
loop_
_entity.id
_entity.type
_entity.pdbx_description
1 polymer ?
#
loop_
_entity_poly.entity_id
_entity_poly.type
_entity_poly.pdbx_seq_one_letter_code
_entity_poly.pdbx_strand_id
1 'polypeptide(L)'
;MMWTYNPLVDALTILLSEKKKAARTEEVSPGILVDRAANGSPVAIEILDASTHYPMSVLRALPLPTSMIPLSAAAVRSGLNPATLRQQIHRKRLSAIKWHREWWVEPKALASYLSSRAPQGRRAR
;
A
#
# COMPACT_ATOMS: atom_id res chain seq x y z
N MET A 1 -6.44 8.23 -16.12
CA MET A 1 -6.69 8.64 -14.72
C MET A 1 -7.03 7.42 -13.89
N MET A 2 -6.40 7.27 -12.76
CA MET A 2 -6.61 6.11 -11.88
C MET A 2 -6.82 6.59 -10.45
N TRP A 3 -7.82 6.02 -9.79
CA TRP A 3 -8.12 6.32 -8.39
C TRP A 3 -7.77 5.10 -7.56
N THR A 4 -7.02 5.29 -6.49
CA THR A 4 -6.69 4.22 -5.54
C THR A 4 -6.88 4.72 -4.12
N TYR A 5 -7.15 3.79 -3.21
CA TYR A 5 -7.29 4.12 -1.80
C TYR A 5 -6.35 3.24 -0.99
N ASN A 6 -5.60 3.86 -0.10
CA ASN A 6 -4.71 3.15 0.82
C ASN A 6 -5.29 3.23 2.22
N PRO A 7 -5.94 2.16 2.70
CA PRO A 7 -6.56 2.18 4.04
C PRO A 7 -5.56 2.16 5.18
N LEU A 8 -4.31 1.81 4.93
CA LEU A 8 -3.30 1.82 5.99
C LEU A 8 -2.97 3.23 6.44
N VAL A 9 -3.06 4.20 5.54
CA VAL A 9 -2.78 5.61 5.84
C VAL A 9 -3.99 6.50 5.56
N ASP A 10 -5.13 5.91 5.21
CA ASP A 10 -6.37 6.62 4.91
C ASP A 10 -6.15 7.71 3.84
N ALA A 11 -5.50 7.34 2.75
CA ALA A 11 -5.17 8.28 1.68
C ALA A 11 -5.78 7.84 0.35
N LEU A 12 -6.47 8.78 -0.30
CA LEU A 12 -7.01 8.61 -1.63
C LEU A 12 -6.05 9.25 -2.62
N THR A 13 -5.63 8.51 -3.64
CA THR A 13 -4.73 9.02 -4.66
C THR A 13 -5.44 9.02 -6.02
N ILE A 14 -5.34 10.14 -6.71
CA ILE A 14 -5.83 10.28 -8.08
C ILE A 14 -4.62 10.47 -8.97
N LEU A 15 -4.28 9.45 -9.74
CA LEU A 15 -3.17 9.51 -10.66
C LEU A 15 -3.65 10.12 -11.98
N LEU A 16 -3.12 11.28 -12.33
CA LEU A 16 -3.52 12.02 -13.52
C LEU A 16 -2.68 11.66 -14.73
N SER A 17 -1.40 11.34 -14.52
CA SER A 17 -0.48 10.99 -15.60
C SER A 17 0.45 9.88 -15.16
N GLU A 18 0.47 8.80 -15.93
CA GLU A 18 1.38 7.68 -15.68
C GLU A 18 2.73 7.89 -16.33
N LYS A 19 2.81 8.80 -17.31
CA LYS A 19 4.02 9.01 -18.08
C LYS A 19 4.98 10.02 -17.46
N LYS A 20 4.46 10.98 -16.71
CA LYS A 20 5.28 12.03 -16.12
C LYS A 20 5.67 11.66 -14.72
N LYS A 21 6.90 11.94 -14.36
CA LYS A 21 7.39 11.72 -13.00
C LYS A 21 7.14 12.96 -12.15
N ALA A 22 6.80 12.73 -10.90
CA ALA A 22 6.68 13.83 -9.96
C ALA A 22 8.06 14.39 -9.63
N ALA A 23 8.21 15.71 -9.75
CA ALA A 23 9.43 16.41 -9.39
C ALA A 23 9.33 17.07 -8.04
N ARG A 24 8.11 17.44 -7.62
CA ARG A 24 7.87 18.05 -6.32
C ARG A 24 6.43 17.80 -5.89
N THR A 25 6.19 17.92 -4.61
CA THR A 25 4.86 17.80 -4.01
C THR A 25 4.53 19.13 -3.33
N GLU A 26 3.32 19.61 -3.57
CA GLU A 26 2.84 20.86 -3.01
C GLU A 26 1.56 20.61 -2.22
N GLU A 27 1.49 21.09 -0.98
CA GLU A 27 0.25 21.05 -0.22
C GLU A 27 -0.57 22.28 -0.59
N VAL A 28 -1.62 22.05 -1.41
CA VAL A 28 -2.44 23.16 -1.92
C VAL A 28 -3.55 23.57 -0.97
N SER A 29 -3.87 22.69 -0.04
CA SER A 29 -4.89 22.91 0.99
C SER A 29 -4.60 21.90 2.10
N PRO A 30 -5.03 22.14 3.35
CA PRO A 30 -4.78 21.17 4.41
C PRO A 30 -5.22 19.76 4.01
N GLY A 31 -4.28 18.84 4.00
CA GLY A 31 -4.55 17.45 3.66
C GLY A 31 -4.70 17.14 2.17
N ILE A 32 -4.47 18.12 1.29
CA ILE A 32 -4.54 17.89 -0.15
C ILE A 32 -3.19 18.21 -0.76
N LEU A 33 -2.54 17.17 -1.28
CA LEU A 33 -1.21 17.27 -1.87
C LEU A 33 -1.32 17.09 -3.37
N VAL A 34 -0.54 17.87 -4.12
CA VAL A 34 -0.46 17.75 -5.57
C VAL A 34 0.98 17.46 -5.93
N ASP A 35 1.20 16.32 -6.60
CA ASP A 35 2.51 16.00 -7.17
C ASP A 35 2.58 16.65 -8.53
N ARG A 36 3.64 17.42 -8.76
CA ARG A 36 3.84 18.14 -10.02
C ARG A 36 5.10 17.66 -10.72
N ALA A 37 5.02 17.59 -12.04
CA ALA A 37 6.19 17.33 -12.88
C ALA A 37 7.11 18.55 -12.88
N ALA A 38 8.29 18.38 -13.48
CA ALA A 38 9.28 19.45 -13.56
C ALA A 38 8.74 20.71 -14.24
N ASN A 39 7.85 20.54 -15.21
CA ASN A 39 7.24 21.66 -15.92
C ASN A 39 6.05 22.29 -15.18
N GLY A 40 5.75 21.80 -13.98
CA GLY A 40 4.66 22.33 -13.17
C GLY A 40 3.30 21.65 -13.37
N SER A 41 3.17 20.79 -14.38
CA SER A 41 1.87 20.13 -14.61
C SER A 41 1.58 19.11 -13.52
N PRO A 42 0.28 18.96 -13.13
CA PRO A 42 -0.08 18.02 -12.08
C PRO A 42 0.05 16.58 -12.57
N VAL A 43 0.64 15.73 -11.74
CA VAL A 43 0.82 14.30 -12.02
C VAL A 43 -0.15 13.47 -11.20
N ALA A 44 -0.33 13.82 -9.93
CA ALA A 44 -1.21 13.09 -9.02
C ALA A 44 -1.74 14.02 -7.94
N ILE A 45 -2.87 13.65 -7.38
CA ILE A 45 -3.46 14.36 -6.24
C ILE A 45 -3.63 13.32 -5.13
N GLU A 46 -3.19 13.66 -3.92
CA GLU A 46 -3.37 12.81 -2.76
C GLU A 46 -4.23 13.53 -1.72
N ILE A 47 -5.26 12.85 -1.26
CA ILE A 47 -6.17 13.40 -0.25
C ILE A 47 -5.99 12.59 1.02
N LEU A 48 -5.43 13.22 2.05
CA LEU A 48 -5.21 12.61 3.36
C LEU A 48 -6.50 12.63 4.16
N ASP A 49 -6.60 11.72 5.13
CA ASP A 49 -7.81 11.56 5.95
C ASP A 49 -9.06 11.44 5.08
N ALA A 50 -8.95 10.62 4.03
CA ALA A 50 -9.99 10.49 3.02
C ALA A 50 -11.34 10.07 3.62
N SER A 51 -11.33 9.26 4.68
CA SER A 51 -12.56 8.79 5.30
C SER A 51 -13.35 9.90 5.98
N THR A 52 -12.74 11.05 6.27
CA THR A 52 -13.46 12.21 6.80
C THR A 52 -14.20 12.97 5.71
N HIS A 53 -13.83 12.75 4.44
CA HIS A 53 -14.42 13.47 3.29
C HIS A 53 -15.33 12.57 2.45
N TYR A 54 -15.12 11.28 2.47
CA TYR A 54 -15.86 10.32 1.63
C TYR A 54 -16.34 9.16 2.48
N PRO A 55 -17.56 8.64 2.20
CA PRO A 55 -18.04 7.47 2.94
C PRO A 55 -17.21 6.24 2.61
N MET A 56 -17.09 5.35 3.59
CA MET A 56 -16.31 4.12 3.41
C MET A 56 -16.86 3.24 2.29
N SER A 57 -18.16 3.32 2.02
CA SER A 57 -18.75 2.57 0.91
C SER A 57 -18.13 2.97 -0.44
N VAL A 58 -17.78 4.24 -0.59
CA VAL A 58 -17.11 4.74 -1.79
C VAL A 58 -15.64 4.29 -1.79
N LEU A 59 -14.95 4.50 -0.68
CA LEU A 59 -13.53 4.18 -0.58
C LEU A 59 -13.26 2.69 -0.75
N ARG A 60 -14.13 1.84 -0.20
CA ARG A 60 -13.98 0.39 -0.33
C ARG A 60 -14.18 -0.13 -1.74
N ALA A 61 -14.86 0.64 -2.58
CA ALA A 61 -15.05 0.25 -3.97
C ALA A 61 -13.80 0.52 -4.82
N LEU A 62 -12.85 1.28 -4.30
CA LEU A 62 -11.65 1.64 -5.05
C LEU A 62 -10.57 0.57 -4.92
N PRO A 63 -9.73 0.41 -5.94
CA PRO A 63 -8.59 -0.50 -5.84
C PRO A 63 -7.54 0.03 -4.87
N LEU A 64 -6.76 -0.89 -4.32
CA LEU A 64 -5.58 -0.53 -3.53
C LEU A 64 -4.49 0.02 -4.43
N PRO A 65 -3.50 0.73 -3.85
CA PRO A 65 -2.34 1.18 -4.64
C PRO A 65 -1.70 0.01 -5.37
N THR A 66 -1.20 0.27 -6.57
CA THR A 66 -0.62 -0.77 -7.42
C THR A 66 0.65 -1.37 -6.81
N SER A 67 1.27 -0.69 -5.85
CA SER A 67 2.44 -1.21 -5.15
C SER A 67 2.12 -2.36 -4.20
N MET A 68 0.87 -2.46 -3.74
CA MET A 68 0.49 -3.54 -2.83
C MET A 68 0.31 -4.83 -3.60
N ILE A 69 0.70 -5.94 -2.97
CA ILE A 69 0.65 -7.25 -3.62
C ILE A 69 -0.27 -8.19 -2.85
N PRO A 70 -0.97 -9.10 -3.54
CA PRO A 70 -1.78 -10.09 -2.85
C PRO A 70 -0.89 -11.10 -2.13
N LEU A 71 -1.49 -11.79 -1.16
CA LEU A 71 -0.76 -12.76 -0.35
C LEU A 71 -0.07 -13.82 -1.19
N SER A 72 -0.70 -14.26 -2.27
CA SER A 72 -0.11 -15.24 -3.18
C SER A 72 1.21 -14.77 -3.77
N ALA A 73 1.27 -13.49 -4.17
CA ALA A 73 2.51 -12.92 -4.69
C ALA A 73 3.55 -12.76 -3.58
N ALA A 74 3.11 -12.39 -2.38
CA ALA A 74 4.01 -12.30 -1.23
C ALA A 74 4.61 -13.66 -0.90
N ALA A 75 3.83 -14.72 -1.02
CA ALA A 75 4.32 -16.09 -0.80
C ALA A 75 5.40 -16.46 -1.81
N VAL A 76 5.18 -16.14 -3.08
CA VAL A 76 6.17 -16.42 -4.12
C VAL A 76 7.45 -15.64 -3.85
N ARG A 77 7.34 -14.35 -3.54
CA ARG A 77 8.52 -13.51 -3.28
C ARG A 77 9.35 -13.98 -2.08
N SER A 78 8.66 -14.39 -1.03
CA SER A 78 9.33 -14.76 0.21
C SER A 78 9.80 -16.21 0.25
N GLY A 79 9.27 -17.04 -0.64
CA GLY A 79 9.51 -18.48 -0.59
C GLY A 79 8.78 -19.17 0.56
N LEU A 80 7.84 -18.47 1.19
CA LEU A 80 7.08 -19.01 2.31
C LEU A 80 5.70 -19.46 1.88
N ASN A 81 5.14 -20.39 2.63
CA ASN A 81 3.80 -20.89 2.38
C ASN A 81 2.78 -19.80 2.72
N PRO A 82 1.71 -19.63 1.91
CA PRO A 82 0.68 -18.67 2.24
C PRO A 82 0.07 -18.86 3.62
N ALA A 83 -0.08 -20.10 4.08
CA ALA A 83 -0.61 -20.37 5.42
C ALA A 83 0.32 -19.81 6.51
N THR A 84 1.63 -19.91 6.29
CA THR A 84 2.61 -19.34 7.21
C THR A 84 2.46 -17.81 7.27
N LEU A 85 2.31 -17.18 6.12
CA LEU A 85 2.13 -15.73 6.08
C LEU A 85 0.83 -15.30 6.77
N ARG A 86 -0.27 -16.01 6.52
CA ARG A 86 -1.53 -15.70 7.19
C ARG A 86 -1.39 -15.80 8.71
N GLN A 87 -0.66 -16.81 9.17
CA GLN A 87 -0.42 -16.98 10.59
C GLN A 87 0.35 -15.79 11.17
N GLN A 88 1.34 -15.29 10.45
CA GLN A 88 2.11 -14.15 10.89
C GLN A 88 1.30 -12.86 10.87
N ILE A 89 0.36 -12.74 9.94
CA ILE A 89 -0.58 -11.62 9.92
C ILE A 89 -1.45 -11.65 11.18
N HIS A 90 -1.99 -12.81 11.52
CA HIS A 90 -2.81 -12.95 12.72
C HIS A 90 -2.03 -12.68 14.01
N ARG A 91 -0.75 -13.01 14.01
CA ARG A 91 0.12 -12.73 15.15
C ARG A 91 0.65 -11.29 15.15
N LYS A 92 0.23 -10.50 14.19
CA LYS A 92 0.61 -9.09 14.05
C LYS A 92 2.11 -8.88 13.85
N ARG A 93 2.78 -9.86 13.28
CA ARG A 93 4.20 -9.75 12.93
C ARG A 93 4.40 -9.30 11.50
N LEU A 94 3.40 -9.52 10.65
CA LEU A 94 3.39 -9.07 9.26
C LEU A 94 2.19 -8.17 9.08
N SER A 95 2.45 -6.91 8.75
CA SER A 95 1.39 -5.95 8.49
C SER A 95 0.72 -6.24 7.16
N ALA A 96 -0.59 -6.35 7.16
CA ALA A 96 -1.35 -6.63 5.97
C ALA A 96 -2.76 -6.09 6.13
N ILE A 97 -3.47 -6.02 5.01
CA ILE A 97 -4.83 -5.53 5.01
C ILE A 97 -5.73 -6.49 4.25
N LYS A 98 -6.94 -6.69 4.76
CA LYS A 98 -7.94 -7.47 4.06
C LYS A 98 -8.78 -6.55 3.19
N TRP A 99 -8.76 -6.81 1.88
CA TRP A 99 -9.45 -5.96 0.91
C TRP A 99 -10.05 -6.85 -0.16
N HIS A 100 -11.32 -6.69 -0.44
CA HIS A 100 -12.04 -7.51 -1.40
C HIS A 100 -11.81 -9.01 -1.17
N ARG A 101 -11.88 -9.42 0.11
CA ARG A 101 -11.74 -10.82 0.55
C ARG A 101 -10.34 -11.41 0.39
N GLU A 102 -9.36 -10.59 0.06
CA GLU A 102 -7.98 -11.03 -0.06
C GLU A 102 -7.10 -10.28 0.93
N TRP A 103 -6.03 -10.93 1.35
CA TRP A 103 -4.99 -10.26 2.10
C TRP A 103 -4.02 -9.60 1.14
N TRP A 104 -3.64 -8.38 1.44
CA TRP A 104 -2.71 -7.59 0.65
C TRP A 104 -1.58 -7.11 1.54
N VAL A 105 -0.36 -7.10 1.00
CA VAL A 105 0.85 -6.78 1.75
C VAL A 105 1.62 -5.71 0.99
N GLU A 106 2.15 -4.74 1.72
CA GLU A 106 3.09 -3.81 1.12
C GLU A 106 4.46 -4.48 1.02
N PRO A 107 5.17 -4.34 -0.11
CA PRO A 107 6.50 -4.94 -0.23
C PRO A 107 7.45 -4.53 0.88
N LYS A 108 7.36 -3.28 1.36
CA LYS A 108 8.18 -2.82 2.48
C LYS A 108 7.89 -3.59 3.77
N ALA A 109 6.61 -3.86 4.03
CA ALA A 109 6.21 -4.61 5.22
C ALA A 109 6.71 -6.05 5.13
N LEU A 110 6.63 -6.65 3.95
CA LEU A 110 7.16 -7.98 3.74
C LEU A 110 8.66 -8.03 3.96
N ALA A 111 9.39 -7.06 3.39
CA ALA A 111 10.84 -6.99 3.56
C ALA A 111 11.22 -6.82 5.03
N SER A 112 10.51 -5.96 5.77
CA SER A 112 10.76 -5.76 7.19
C SER A 112 10.51 -7.04 7.98
N TYR A 113 9.42 -7.75 7.67
CA TYR A 113 9.13 -9.01 8.33
C TYR A 113 10.23 -10.04 8.07
N LEU A 114 10.66 -10.17 6.82
CA LEU A 114 11.69 -11.15 6.47
C LEU A 114 13.03 -10.83 7.11
N SER A 115 13.36 -9.54 7.24
CA SER A 115 14.59 -9.11 7.93
C SER A 115 14.55 -9.39 9.41
N SER A 116 13.38 -9.28 10.02
CA SER A 116 13.26 -9.40 11.47
C SER A 116 13.13 -10.84 11.94
N ARG A 117 12.76 -11.77 11.06
CA ARG A 117 12.58 -13.15 11.50
C ARG A 117 13.93 -13.83 11.63
N ALA A 118 14.03 -14.67 12.65
CA ALA A 118 15.25 -15.43 12.87
C ALA A 118 15.42 -16.48 11.78
N PRO A 119 16.65 -16.72 11.32
CA PRO A 119 16.91 -17.76 10.35
C PRO A 119 16.54 -19.13 10.91
N GLN A 120 15.63 -19.81 10.23
CA GLN A 120 15.07 -21.07 10.73
C GLN A 120 16.12 -22.15 10.89
N GLY A 121 16.97 -22.32 9.89
CA GLY A 121 17.96 -23.37 9.93
C GLY A 121 18.95 -23.23 11.07
N ARG A 122 19.26 -22.00 11.43
CA ARG A 122 20.25 -21.76 12.48
C ARG A 122 19.71 -22.00 13.87
N ARG A 123 18.40 -21.89 14.05
CA ARG A 123 17.82 -22.11 15.35
C ARG A 123 17.54 -23.56 15.64
N ALA A 124 17.66 -24.37 14.66
CA ALA A 124 17.39 -25.79 14.81
C ALA A 124 18.52 -26.57 15.50
N ARG A 125 19.57 -25.91 15.87
CA ARG A 125 20.67 -26.55 16.52
C ARG A 125 20.57 -26.59 17.98
#